data_3d17e1225eee7619c25864c1aa9260d8
#
_entry.id   3d17e1225eee7619c25864c1aa9260d8
#
_cell.length_a   1.000
_cell.length_b   1.000
_cell.length_c   1.000
_cell.angle_alpha   90.00
_cell.angle_beta   90.00
_cell.angle_gamma   90.00
#
_symmetry.space_group_name_H-M   'P 1'
#
loop_
_entity.id
_entity.type
_entity.pdbx_description
1 polymer ?
#
loop_
_entity_poly.entity_id
_entity_poly.type
_entity_poly.pdbx_seq_one_letter_code
_entity_poly.pdbx_strand_id
1 'polypeptide(L)'
;MSGGASRKPGGTVEHLLHPCNFYGGGAFFIPETGISPKLKGEIFMVNIDDGITAMEVAKSLGMGLYKAACVCRIDGEVKDLRTPINKDCKLEILTFDDDDGKRALRHTASHVLAQAVKRLYPEAKLAIGPAIDNGFYYDFDVDVPFTPEVLEKIEAEMKKIVKEALPLERYELDPDEAIAMMEKKGEPYKVELIKEHAGKGEKISFFRQGEFDELCAGPHVPDTSRVKAFKLTSCTGAYWRGDSDNKMLQRIYGTAFTKKEDLDNYLHMLEEAKKRDHRKLGKELGLFTIMDEGPGFPFFLPNGMVLRNTLIDYWREVHKRYGYVEISTPM
;
A
#
# COMPACT_ATOMS: atom_id res chain seq x y z
N MET A 1 -20.68 -23.36 -55.96
CA MET A 1 -19.41 -24.01 -55.60
C MET A 1 -18.72 -23.06 -54.65
N SER A 2 -18.99 -23.04 -53.41
CA SER A 2 -18.65 -23.89 -52.26
C SER A 2 -17.14 -23.89 -52.01
N GLY A 3 -16.76 -23.29 -50.93
CA GLY A 3 -15.42 -23.37 -50.36
C GLY A 3 -15.35 -22.65 -49.02
N GLY A 4 -16.05 -23.21 -48.01
CA GLY A 4 -15.90 -22.77 -46.63
C GLY A 4 -14.61 -23.27 -46.05
N ALA A 5 -13.81 -22.38 -45.49
CA ALA A 5 -12.65 -22.71 -44.67
C ALA A 5 -13.02 -22.52 -43.20
N SER A 6 -13.22 -23.65 -42.54
CA SER A 6 -13.38 -23.74 -41.08
C SER A 6 -12.06 -23.39 -40.37
N ARG A 7 -12.07 -22.36 -39.54
CA ARG A 7 -10.99 -22.13 -38.57
C ARG A 7 -11.15 -23.12 -37.42
N LYS A 8 -10.12 -23.94 -37.19
CA LYS A 8 -9.96 -24.75 -35.96
C LYS A 8 -9.48 -23.84 -34.82
N PRO A 9 -9.94 -24.07 -33.58
CA PRO A 9 -9.46 -23.34 -32.41
C PRO A 9 -8.11 -23.88 -31.93
N GLY A 10 -7.30 -22.95 -31.48
CA GLY A 10 -6.17 -22.95 -30.58
C GLY A 10 -5.50 -24.26 -30.18
N GLY A 11 -4.32 -24.44 -30.73
CA GLY A 11 -3.36 -25.36 -30.14
C GLY A 11 -2.79 -24.75 -28.85
N THR A 12 -3.00 -25.43 -27.74
CA THR A 12 -2.23 -25.27 -26.52
C THR A 12 -0.78 -25.60 -26.80
N VAL A 13 0.11 -24.63 -26.69
CA VAL A 13 1.55 -24.85 -26.76
C VAL A 13 1.96 -25.41 -25.41
N GLU A 14 2.16 -26.73 -25.32
CA GLU A 14 2.90 -27.36 -24.22
C GLU A 14 4.37 -26.95 -24.37
N HIS A 15 4.80 -26.02 -23.49
CA HIS A 15 6.22 -25.72 -23.34
C HIS A 15 6.89 -26.89 -22.61
N LEU A 16 7.78 -27.58 -23.29
CA LEU A 16 8.70 -28.55 -22.70
C LEU A 16 9.66 -27.82 -21.76
N LEU A 17 9.55 -28.16 -20.48
CA LEU A 17 10.38 -27.60 -19.40
C LEU A 17 11.57 -28.55 -19.17
N HIS A 18 12.82 -28.06 -19.19
CA HIS A 18 13.99 -28.82 -18.79
C HIS A 18 14.37 -28.54 -17.33
N PRO A 19 14.75 -29.58 -16.56
CA PRO A 19 15.19 -29.39 -15.18
C PRO A 19 16.59 -28.78 -15.12
N CYS A 20 16.75 -27.64 -14.45
CA CYS A 20 18.05 -27.12 -14.06
C CYS A 20 18.38 -27.59 -12.64
N ASN A 21 19.42 -28.47 -12.54
CA ASN A 21 19.92 -28.89 -11.24
C ASN A 21 20.75 -27.80 -10.60
N PHE A 22 20.28 -27.29 -9.44
CA PHE A 22 21.10 -26.48 -8.54
C PHE A 22 21.62 -27.35 -7.38
N TYR A 23 22.83 -27.11 -6.93
CA TYR A 23 23.42 -27.73 -5.76
C TYR A 23 22.57 -27.38 -4.53
N GLY A 24 21.78 -28.34 -4.04
CA GLY A 24 20.84 -28.17 -2.93
C GLY A 24 19.45 -28.77 -3.23
N GLY A 25 19.36 -29.92 -3.87
CA GLY A 25 18.23 -30.86 -3.81
C GLY A 25 16.86 -30.47 -4.39
N GLY A 26 16.63 -29.25 -4.89
CA GLY A 26 15.34 -28.82 -5.45
C GLY A 26 15.37 -28.66 -6.98
N ALA A 27 14.40 -29.23 -7.69
CA ALA A 27 14.26 -29.08 -9.14
C ALA A 27 13.38 -27.88 -9.47
N PHE A 28 13.94 -26.90 -10.19
CA PHE A 28 13.19 -25.77 -10.74
C PHE A 28 12.89 -26.00 -12.22
N PHE A 29 11.66 -25.72 -12.64
CA PHE A 29 11.32 -25.68 -14.06
C PHE A 29 11.40 -24.24 -14.57
N ILE A 30 12.36 -23.95 -15.45
CA ILE A 30 12.49 -22.64 -16.12
C ILE A 30 12.20 -22.84 -17.62
N PRO A 31 11.37 -22.00 -18.26
CA PRO A 31 11.16 -22.07 -19.72
C PRO A 31 12.44 -21.73 -20.49
N GLU A 32 12.75 -22.49 -21.54
CA GLU A 32 13.98 -22.36 -22.37
C GLU A 32 14.06 -21.10 -23.25
N THR A 33 13.13 -20.17 -23.16
CA THR A 33 13.18 -18.95 -23.97
C THR A 33 13.86 -17.82 -23.21
N GLY A 34 14.93 -17.32 -23.81
CA GLY A 34 15.82 -16.30 -23.28
C GLY A 34 15.13 -15.21 -22.49
N ILE A 35 15.72 -14.91 -21.35
CA ILE A 35 15.29 -13.97 -20.32
C ILE A 35 14.88 -12.63 -20.96
N SER A 36 13.58 -12.45 -21.16
CA SER A 36 13.01 -11.11 -21.41
C SER A 36 12.78 -10.44 -20.04
N PRO A 37 13.09 -9.14 -19.87
CA PRO A 37 12.94 -8.42 -18.59
C PRO A 37 11.48 -8.13 -18.19
N LYS A 38 10.51 -8.92 -18.65
CA LYS A 38 9.06 -8.78 -18.37
C LYS A 38 8.49 -10.03 -17.69
N LEU A 39 9.09 -10.46 -16.57
CA LEU A 39 8.52 -11.50 -15.70
C LEU A 39 7.45 -10.88 -14.76
N LYS A 40 6.50 -10.14 -15.31
CA LYS A 40 5.40 -9.56 -14.56
C LYS A 40 4.24 -10.55 -14.53
N GLY A 41 3.90 -11.08 -13.34
CA GLY A 41 2.74 -11.96 -13.15
C GLY A 41 2.93 -13.41 -13.63
N GLU A 42 4.17 -13.90 -13.82
CA GLU A 42 4.40 -15.29 -14.13
C GLU A 42 4.20 -16.17 -12.89
N ILE A 43 3.47 -17.27 -13.08
CA ILE A 43 3.20 -18.28 -12.05
C ILE A 43 4.24 -19.38 -12.21
N PHE A 44 4.99 -19.64 -11.14
CA PHE A 44 5.98 -20.71 -11.09
C PHE A 44 5.42 -21.91 -10.33
N MET A 45 5.59 -23.10 -10.86
CA MET A 45 5.40 -24.34 -10.10
C MET A 45 6.73 -24.66 -9.42
N VAL A 46 6.73 -24.63 -8.10
CA VAL A 46 7.90 -24.91 -7.28
C VAL A 46 7.72 -26.27 -6.64
N ASN A 47 8.58 -27.23 -7.02
CA ASN A 47 8.64 -28.56 -6.41
C ASN A 47 9.78 -28.55 -5.40
N ILE A 48 9.52 -28.98 -4.17
CA ILE A 48 10.44 -28.78 -3.05
C ILE A 48 10.78 -30.07 -2.35
N ASP A 49 12.07 -30.28 -2.13
CA ASP A 49 12.59 -31.28 -1.18
C ASP A 49 12.99 -30.65 0.17
N ASP A 50 13.30 -29.33 0.23
CA ASP A 50 13.74 -28.62 1.46
C ASP A 50 13.25 -27.17 1.45
N GLY A 51 12.63 -26.73 2.52
CA GLY A 51 11.99 -25.42 2.75
C GLY A 51 12.72 -24.20 2.18
N ILE A 52 12.49 -23.91 0.91
CA ILE A 52 13.01 -22.74 0.19
C ILE A 52 12.09 -21.54 0.42
N THR A 53 12.62 -20.34 0.33
CA THR A 53 11.84 -19.11 0.41
C THR A 53 11.57 -18.50 -0.98
N ALA A 54 10.45 -17.77 -1.13
CA ALA A 54 10.19 -17.04 -2.38
C ALA A 54 11.29 -16.03 -2.72
N MET A 55 12.01 -15.53 -1.71
CA MET A 55 13.16 -14.64 -1.89
C MET A 55 14.34 -15.34 -2.56
N GLU A 56 14.62 -16.59 -2.20
CA GLU A 56 15.66 -17.40 -2.83
C GLU A 56 15.27 -17.76 -4.26
N VAL A 57 14.00 -18.10 -4.51
CA VAL A 57 13.48 -18.30 -5.87
C VAL A 57 13.66 -17.04 -6.71
N ALA A 58 13.25 -15.85 -6.20
CA ALA A 58 13.44 -14.59 -6.92
C ALA A 58 14.91 -14.30 -7.22
N LYS A 59 15.83 -14.65 -6.31
CA LYS A 59 17.26 -14.49 -6.49
C LYS A 59 17.82 -15.44 -7.58
N SER A 60 17.35 -16.68 -7.64
CA SER A 60 17.75 -17.67 -8.66
C SER A 60 17.27 -17.27 -10.06
N LEU A 61 16.08 -16.68 -10.16
CA LEU A 61 15.51 -16.18 -11.42
C LEU A 61 16.24 -14.92 -11.94
N GLY A 62 16.82 -14.13 -11.04
CA GLY A 62 17.66 -13.00 -11.43
C GLY A 62 17.71 -11.88 -10.40
N MET A 63 18.87 -11.22 -10.32
CA MET A 63 19.12 -10.13 -9.38
C MET A 63 18.19 -8.91 -9.59
N GLY A 64 17.70 -8.70 -10.82
CA GLY A 64 16.72 -7.65 -11.12
C GLY A 64 15.40 -7.91 -10.42
N LEU A 65 14.84 -9.11 -10.57
CA LEU A 65 13.61 -9.54 -9.92
C LEU A 65 13.78 -9.54 -8.39
N TYR A 66 14.86 -10.11 -7.88
CA TYR A 66 15.17 -10.12 -6.45
C TYR A 66 15.13 -8.70 -5.83
N LYS A 67 15.74 -7.71 -6.51
CA LYS A 67 15.74 -6.32 -6.05
C LYS A 67 14.38 -5.62 -6.17
N ALA A 68 13.54 -6.02 -7.12
CA ALA A 68 12.23 -5.45 -7.36
C ALA A 68 11.12 -6.12 -6.53
N ALA A 69 11.32 -7.38 -6.11
CA ALA A 69 10.34 -8.18 -5.38
C ALA A 69 9.96 -7.51 -4.05
N CYS A 70 8.67 -7.38 -3.80
CA CYS A 70 8.09 -6.83 -2.57
C CYS A 70 7.53 -7.94 -1.68
N VAL A 71 6.63 -8.76 -2.22
CA VAL A 71 5.97 -9.89 -1.56
C VAL A 71 5.78 -11.02 -2.58
N CYS A 72 5.21 -12.14 -2.13
CA CYS A 72 4.82 -13.23 -3.03
C CYS A 72 3.36 -13.62 -2.83
N ARG A 73 2.81 -14.36 -3.80
CA ARG A 73 1.55 -15.05 -3.63
C ARG A 73 1.81 -16.55 -3.75
N ILE A 74 1.43 -17.31 -2.71
CA ILE A 74 1.56 -18.75 -2.62
C ILE A 74 0.16 -19.35 -2.62
N ASP A 75 -0.19 -20.14 -3.64
CA ASP A 75 -1.52 -20.73 -3.83
C ASP A 75 -2.67 -19.71 -3.72
N GLY A 76 -2.45 -18.47 -4.17
CA GLY A 76 -3.42 -17.38 -4.14
C GLY A 76 -3.36 -16.49 -2.89
N GLU A 77 -2.63 -16.88 -1.84
CA GLU A 77 -2.46 -16.08 -0.62
C GLU A 77 -1.20 -15.20 -0.67
N VAL A 78 -1.35 -13.94 -0.35
CA VAL A 78 -0.22 -12.98 -0.28
C VAL A 78 0.58 -13.19 1.00
N LYS A 79 1.89 -13.38 0.87
CA LYS A 79 2.82 -13.67 1.97
C LYS A 79 4.15 -12.91 1.82
N ASP A 80 4.88 -12.83 2.91
CA ASP A 80 6.24 -12.29 2.91
C ASP A 80 7.17 -13.16 2.06
N LEU A 81 8.13 -12.55 1.37
CA LEU A 81 9.13 -13.27 0.57
C LEU A 81 9.99 -14.24 1.39
N ARG A 82 10.07 -14.06 2.70
CA ARG A 82 10.82 -14.92 3.64
C ARG A 82 10.00 -16.10 4.16
N THR A 83 8.71 -16.19 3.81
CA THR A 83 7.87 -17.32 4.21
C THR A 83 8.45 -18.61 3.65
N PRO A 84 8.74 -19.64 4.49
CA PRO A 84 9.20 -20.93 4.00
C PRO A 84 8.11 -21.62 3.17
N ILE A 85 8.51 -22.17 2.05
CA ILE A 85 7.68 -22.98 1.16
C ILE A 85 8.06 -24.44 1.41
N ASN A 86 7.15 -25.23 1.99
CA ASN A 86 7.41 -26.61 2.44
C ASN A 86 6.63 -27.65 1.63
N LYS A 87 5.98 -27.26 0.55
CA LYS A 87 5.22 -28.15 -0.35
C LYS A 87 5.17 -27.56 -1.75
N ASP A 88 4.88 -28.39 -2.71
CA ASP A 88 4.61 -27.94 -4.07
C ASP A 88 3.49 -26.90 -4.09
N CYS A 89 3.71 -25.79 -4.77
CA CYS A 89 2.77 -24.69 -4.79
C CYS A 89 2.87 -23.87 -6.08
N LYS A 90 1.85 -23.07 -6.30
CA LYS A 90 1.89 -21.98 -7.30
C LYS A 90 2.49 -20.75 -6.64
N LEU A 91 3.61 -20.26 -7.18
CA LEU A 91 4.31 -19.08 -6.68
C LEU A 91 4.25 -17.93 -7.69
N GLU A 92 3.84 -16.75 -7.23
CA GLU A 92 3.95 -15.50 -7.97
C GLU A 92 4.84 -14.54 -7.19
N ILE A 93 5.81 -13.90 -7.84
CA ILE A 93 6.64 -12.85 -7.23
C ILE A 93 6.03 -11.51 -7.58
N LEU A 94 5.59 -10.77 -6.57
CA LEU A 94 4.92 -9.49 -6.72
C LEU A 94 5.88 -8.33 -6.46
N THR A 95 5.83 -7.33 -7.34
CA THR A 95 6.69 -6.15 -7.31
C THR A 95 5.87 -4.90 -6.95
N PHE A 96 6.50 -3.73 -6.91
CA PHE A 96 5.79 -2.46 -6.69
C PHE A 96 4.77 -2.11 -7.80
N ASP A 97 4.87 -2.75 -8.96
CA ASP A 97 3.88 -2.55 -10.03
C ASP A 97 2.54 -3.23 -9.74
N ASP A 98 2.55 -4.22 -8.85
CA ASP A 98 1.37 -4.98 -8.40
C ASP A 98 0.76 -4.31 -7.17
N ASP A 99 -0.56 -4.36 -7.01
CA ASP A 99 -1.25 -3.66 -5.92
C ASP A 99 -0.86 -4.20 -4.53
N ASP A 100 -0.71 -5.53 -4.40
CA ASP A 100 -0.23 -6.14 -3.15
C ASP A 100 1.21 -5.75 -2.84
N GLY A 101 2.07 -5.64 -3.86
CA GLY A 101 3.45 -5.17 -3.70
C GLY A 101 3.53 -3.70 -3.27
N LYS A 102 2.70 -2.82 -3.87
CA LYS A 102 2.57 -1.41 -3.44
C LYS A 102 2.11 -1.33 -1.99
N ARG A 103 1.07 -2.11 -1.64
CA ARG A 103 0.51 -2.13 -0.30
C ARG A 103 1.55 -2.55 0.73
N ALA A 104 2.29 -3.63 0.47
CA ALA A 104 3.33 -4.11 1.38
C ALA A 104 4.49 -3.12 1.56
N LEU A 105 4.95 -2.45 0.48
CA LEU A 105 5.97 -1.42 0.57
C LEU A 105 5.50 -0.23 1.43
N ARG A 106 4.28 0.25 1.20
CA ARG A 106 3.67 1.36 1.95
C ARG A 106 3.41 0.99 3.40
N HIS A 107 3.00 -0.24 3.66
CA HIS A 107 2.84 -0.77 5.01
C HIS A 107 4.19 -0.85 5.73
N THR A 108 5.25 -1.29 5.06
CA THR A 108 6.61 -1.24 5.62
C THR A 108 7.06 0.20 5.89
N ALA A 109 6.72 1.15 5.01
CA ALA A 109 7.03 2.56 5.22
C ALA A 109 6.32 3.13 6.48
N SER A 110 5.11 2.66 6.81
CA SER A 110 4.44 3.04 8.06
C SER A 110 5.15 2.50 9.30
N HIS A 111 5.73 1.29 9.25
CA HIS A 111 6.58 0.76 10.32
C HIS A 111 7.88 1.54 10.47
N VAL A 112 8.52 1.93 9.36
CA VAL A 112 9.70 2.81 9.38
C VAL A 112 9.38 4.17 10.01
N LEU A 113 8.19 4.73 9.72
CA LEU A 113 7.69 5.93 10.38
C LEU A 113 7.50 5.72 11.88
N ALA A 114 6.86 4.63 12.30
CA ALA A 114 6.62 4.33 13.72
C ALA A 114 7.93 4.19 14.49
N GLN A 115 8.91 3.46 13.95
CA GLN A 115 10.24 3.33 14.55
C GLN A 115 10.95 4.68 14.64
N ALA A 116 10.88 5.52 13.59
CA ALA A 116 11.49 6.85 13.60
C ALA A 116 10.88 7.75 14.68
N VAL A 117 9.55 7.71 14.85
CA VAL A 117 8.87 8.44 15.92
C VAL A 117 9.29 7.93 17.28
N LYS A 118 9.33 6.61 17.51
CA LYS A 118 9.78 6.04 18.80
C LYS A 118 11.23 6.37 19.12
N ARG A 119 12.14 6.43 18.14
CA ARG A 119 13.54 6.87 18.36
C ARG A 119 13.63 8.33 18.79
N LEU A 120 12.82 9.22 18.21
CA LEU A 120 12.85 10.65 18.51
C LEU A 120 11.96 11.03 19.70
N TYR A 121 10.87 10.31 19.90
CA TYR A 121 9.84 10.55 20.92
C TYR A 121 9.49 9.22 21.62
N PRO A 122 10.33 8.74 22.53
CA PRO A 122 10.13 7.44 23.21
C PRO A 122 8.78 7.31 23.93
N GLU A 123 8.24 8.43 24.44
CA GLU A 123 6.96 8.50 25.14
C GLU A 123 5.74 8.45 24.22
N ALA A 124 5.91 8.62 22.89
CA ALA A 124 4.82 8.51 21.94
C ALA A 124 4.22 7.11 21.97
N LYS A 125 2.90 7.00 22.11
CA LYS A 125 2.20 5.72 22.07
C LYS A 125 1.70 5.42 20.67
N LEU A 126 1.87 4.18 20.26
CA LEU A 126 1.58 3.72 18.92
C LEU A 126 0.15 3.18 18.85
N ALA A 127 -0.64 3.65 17.86
CA ALA A 127 -1.96 3.10 17.61
C ALA A 127 -1.96 2.17 16.37
N ILE A 128 -2.33 2.67 15.21
CA ILE A 128 -2.39 1.87 13.96
C ILE A 128 -1.73 2.61 12.79
N GLY A 129 -1.19 1.83 11.84
CA GLY A 129 -0.48 2.36 10.67
C GLY A 129 -0.71 1.58 9.38
N PRO A 130 -1.91 1.59 8.78
CA PRO A 130 -2.18 0.85 7.56
C PRO A 130 -1.62 1.55 6.32
N ALA A 131 -1.42 0.75 5.26
CA ALA A 131 -1.28 1.28 3.91
C ALA A 131 -2.65 1.71 3.38
N ILE A 132 -2.66 2.78 2.58
CA ILE A 132 -3.80 3.29 1.83
C ILE A 132 -3.44 3.38 0.34
N ASP A 133 -4.43 3.65 -0.54
CA ASP A 133 -4.27 3.58 -2.00
C ASP A 133 -3.05 4.35 -2.54
N ASN A 134 -2.80 5.55 -2.04
CA ASN A 134 -1.69 6.40 -2.51
C ASN A 134 -0.62 6.67 -1.46
N GLY A 135 -0.58 5.89 -0.39
CA GLY A 135 0.38 6.13 0.67
C GLY A 135 0.17 5.23 1.89
N PHE A 136 0.42 5.81 3.03
CA PHE A 136 0.21 5.20 4.34
C PHE A 136 -0.10 6.31 5.35
N TYR A 137 -0.58 5.92 6.51
CA TYR A 137 -0.60 6.79 7.68
C TYR A 137 -0.19 6.02 8.93
N TYR A 138 0.06 6.75 9.99
CA TYR A 138 0.22 6.17 11.32
C TYR A 138 -0.33 7.13 12.38
N ASP A 139 -1.06 6.56 13.35
CA ASP A 139 -1.68 7.29 14.45
C ASP A 139 -0.82 7.19 15.70
N PHE A 140 -0.52 8.36 16.28
CA PHE A 140 0.30 8.50 17.48
C PHE A 140 -0.47 9.24 18.57
N ASP A 141 -0.37 8.74 19.78
CA ASP A 141 -0.77 9.50 20.97
C ASP A 141 0.46 10.21 21.52
N VAL A 142 0.45 11.53 21.39
CA VAL A 142 1.52 12.43 21.83
C VAL A 142 0.93 13.67 22.49
N ASP A 143 1.66 14.21 23.48
CA ASP A 143 1.21 15.40 24.20
C ASP A 143 1.41 16.70 23.39
N VAL A 144 2.40 16.71 22.50
CA VAL A 144 2.74 17.87 21.65
C VAL A 144 2.45 17.57 20.19
N PRO A 145 1.67 18.42 19.51
CA PRO A 145 1.36 18.22 18.09
C PRO A 145 2.61 18.23 17.20
N PHE A 146 2.61 17.37 16.18
CA PHE A 146 3.67 17.34 15.17
C PHE A 146 3.52 18.53 14.21
N THR A 147 4.54 19.39 14.18
CA THR A 147 4.64 20.51 13.23
C THR A 147 5.36 20.08 11.94
N PRO A 148 5.30 20.89 10.86
CA PRO A 148 6.05 20.60 9.64
C PRO A 148 7.55 20.40 9.88
N GLU A 149 8.16 21.16 10.78
CA GLU A 149 9.58 21.04 11.14
C GLU A 149 9.87 19.72 11.87
N VAL A 150 8.91 19.23 12.64
CA VAL A 150 9.00 17.90 13.29
C VAL A 150 8.90 16.80 12.24
N LEU A 151 8.02 16.92 11.26
CA LEU A 151 7.93 15.95 10.16
C LEU A 151 9.25 15.84 9.38
N GLU A 152 9.96 16.94 9.15
CA GLU A 152 11.28 16.92 8.50
C GLU A 152 12.32 16.16 9.33
N LYS A 153 12.30 16.31 10.67
CA LYS A 153 13.19 15.54 11.57
C LYS A 153 12.86 14.05 11.56
N ILE A 154 11.57 13.71 11.56
CA ILE A 154 11.11 12.32 11.46
C ILE A 154 11.54 11.72 10.11
N GLU A 155 11.39 12.44 8.99
CA GLU A 155 11.89 11.98 7.68
C GLU A 155 13.41 11.75 7.67
N ALA A 156 14.17 12.61 8.34
CA ALA A 156 15.61 12.44 8.45
C ALA A 156 15.96 11.15 9.23
N GLU A 157 15.23 10.83 10.29
CA GLU A 157 15.42 9.59 11.04
C GLU A 157 14.96 8.36 10.23
N MET A 158 13.83 8.43 9.53
CA MET A 158 13.39 7.39 8.59
C MET A 158 14.48 7.07 7.55
N LYS A 159 15.15 8.09 7.01
CA LYS A 159 16.27 7.90 6.07
C LYS A 159 17.45 7.14 6.69
N LYS A 160 17.71 7.29 8.00
CA LYS A 160 18.74 6.51 8.69
C LYS A 160 18.30 5.04 8.81
N ILE A 161 17.08 4.79 9.27
CA ILE A 161 16.52 3.44 9.38
C ILE A 161 16.54 2.69 8.04
N VAL A 162 16.18 3.37 6.96
CA VAL A 162 16.24 2.80 5.61
C VAL A 162 17.68 2.42 5.21
N LYS A 163 18.68 3.23 5.58
CA LYS A 163 20.10 2.93 5.32
C LYS A 163 20.63 1.77 6.16
N GLU A 164 20.06 1.54 7.34
CA GLU A 164 20.42 0.41 8.21
C GLU A 164 20.03 -0.95 7.59
N ALA A 165 19.13 -0.96 6.61
CA ALA A 165 18.66 -2.16 5.90
C ALA A 165 18.19 -3.27 6.85
N LEU A 166 17.42 -2.89 7.88
CA LEU A 166 16.94 -3.80 8.91
C LEU A 166 15.99 -4.84 8.31
N PRO A 167 16.17 -6.14 8.60
CA PRO A 167 15.24 -7.17 8.18
C PRO A 167 13.90 -7.02 8.93
N LEU A 168 12.80 -7.37 8.25
CA LEU A 168 11.49 -7.50 8.88
C LEU A 168 11.24 -8.99 9.17
N GLU A 169 11.22 -9.36 10.43
CA GLU A 169 11.12 -10.73 10.89
C GLU A 169 9.78 -10.96 11.59
N ARG A 170 8.94 -11.81 11.00
CA ARG A 170 7.64 -12.18 11.57
C ARG A 170 7.82 -13.22 12.67
N TYR A 171 7.15 -13.01 13.80
CA TYR A 171 7.04 -14.00 14.87
C TYR A 171 5.64 -13.93 15.50
N GLU A 172 5.28 -14.98 16.23
CA GLU A 172 3.99 -15.10 16.90
C GLU A 172 4.24 -15.23 18.42
N LEU A 173 3.33 -14.69 19.21
CA LEU A 173 3.32 -14.84 20.66
C LEU A 173 1.93 -15.29 21.13
N ASP A 174 1.89 -15.96 22.26
CA ASP A 174 0.64 -16.19 22.95
C ASP A 174 0.04 -14.84 23.43
N PRO A 175 -1.29 -14.71 23.48
CA PRO A 175 -1.94 -13.45 23.84
C PRO A 175 -1.46 -12.86 25.16
N ASP A 176 -1.26 -13.68 26.20
CA ASP A 176 -0.82 -13.22 27.52
C ASP A 176 0.62 -12.69 27.48
N GLU A 177 1.52 -13.37 26.74
CA GLU A 177 2.90 -12.91 26.52
C GLU A 177 2.93 -11.60 25.71
N ALA A 178 2.09 -11.51 24.67
CA ALA A 178 1.97 -10.32 23.84
C ALA A 178 1.47 -9.11 24.64
N ILE A 179 0.45 -9.30 25.49
CA ILE A 179 -0.07 -8.27 26.40
C ILE A 179 1.03 -7.81 27.37
N ALA A 180 1.69 -8.75 28.05
CA ALA A 180 2.75 -8.42 29.01
C ALA A 180 3.91 -7.64 28.35
N MET A 181 4.28 -8.02 27.11
CA MET A 181 5.29 -7.30 26.33
C MET A 181 4.88 -5.88 26.02
N MET A 182 3.64 -5.65 25.56
CA MET A 182 3.14 -4.32 25.19
C MET A 182 2.87 -3.44 26.39
N GLU A 183 2.41 -4.01 27.52
CA GLU A 183 2.28 -3.28 28.80
C GLU A 183 3.64 -2.78 29.30
N LYS A 184 4.67 -3.64 29.25
CA LYS A 184 6.05 -3.25 29.59
C LYS A 184 6.61 -2.15 28.70
N LYS A 185 6.21 -2.13 27.41
CA LYS A 185 6.60 -1.08 26.44
C LYS A 185 5.74 0.20 26.56
N GLY A 186 4.68 0.20 27.37
CA GLY A 186 3.78 1.34 27.54
C GLY A 186 2.89 1.62 26.35
N GLU A 187 2.47 0.58 25.62
CA GLU A 187 1.66 0.67 24.37
C GLU A 187 0.19 0.25 24.60
N PRO A 188 -0.65 1.09 25.23
CA PRO A 188 -2.01 0.72 25.64
C PRO A 188 -2.92 0.38 24.46
N TYR A 189 -2.77 1.06 23.32
CA TYR A 189 -3.57 0.79 22.12
C TYR A 189 -3.26 -0.59 21.53
N LYS A 190 -2.00 -1.03 21.61
CA LYS A 190 -1.60 -2.39 21.19
C LYS A 190 -2.16 -3.45 22.13
N VAL A 191 -2.16 -3.19 23.44
CA VAL A 191 -2.80 -4.08 24.42
C VAL A 191 -4.30 -4.25 24.13
N GLU A 192 -5.00 -3.16 23.84
CA GLU A 192 -6.41 -3.19 23.47
C GLU A 192 -6.66 -4.03 22.21
N LEU A 193 -5.86 -3.82 21.15
CA LEU A 193 -5.94 -4.57 19.91
C LEU A 193 -5.66 -6.07 20.12
N ILE A 194 -4.64 -6.43 20.91
CA ILE A 194 -4.32 -7.82 21.20
C ILE A 194 -5.50 -8.50 21.91
N LYS A 195 -6.11 -7.86 22.92
CA LYS A 195 -7.28 -8.39 23.60
C LYS A 195 -8.46 -8.63 22.67
N GLU A 196 -8.68 -7.73 21.72
CA GLU A 196 -9.73 -7.87 20.72
C GLU A 196 -9.48 -9.04 19.77
N HIS A 197 -8.25 -9.17 19.20
CA HIS A 197 -7.88 -10.25 18.29
C HIS A 197 -7.89 -11.61 19.01
N ALA A 198 -7.35 -11.68 20.22
CA ALA A 198 -7.38 -12.88 21.05
C ALA A 198 -8.83 -13.34 21.36
N GLY A 199 -9.74 -12.39 21.64
CA GLY A 199 -11.16 -12.67 21.85
C GLY A 199 -11.86 -13.26 20.61
N LYS A 200 -11.33 -13.04 19.41
CA LYS A 200 -11.79 -13.63 18.15
C LYS A 200 -11.09 -14.96 17.82
N GLY A 201 -10.14 -15.40 18.63
CA GLY A 201 -9.35 -16.61 18.39
C GLY A 201 -8.29 -16.42 17.30
N GLU A 202 -7.92 -15.18 16.96
CA GLU A 202 -6.90 -14.87 15.98
C GLU A 202 -5.50 -15.03 16.58
N LYS A 203 -4.54 -15.42 15.75
CA LYS A 203 -3.13 -15.49 16.16
C LYS A 203 -2.55 -14.09 16.32
N ILE A 204 -1.79 -13.89 17.40
CA ILE A 204 -1.11 -12.63 17.66
C ILE A 204 0.28 -12.67 17.03
N SER A 205 0.48 -11.88 15.99
CA SER A 205 1.75 -11.79 15.28
C SER A 205 2.37 -10.40 15.36
N PHE A 206 3.69 -10.41 15.32
CA PHE A 206 4.53 -9.23 15.36
C PHE A 206 5.53 -9.25 14.22
N PHE A 207 6.01 -8.07 13.86
CA PHE A 207 7.18 -7.90 13.02
C PHE A 207 8.26 -7.17 13.78
N ARG A 208 9.44 -7.79 13.85
CA ARG A 208 10.67 -7.20 14.39
C ARG A 208 11.44 -6.50 13.30
N GLN A 209 11.87 -5.28 13.59
CA GLN A 209 12.66 -4.42 12.72
C GLN A 209 13.82 -3.82 13.54
N GLY A 210 14.92 -4.57 13.67
CA GLY A 210 15.98 -4.24 14.60
C GLY A 210 15.50 -4.25 16.06
N GLU A 211 15.60 -3.09 16.75
CA GLU A 211 15.12 -2.88 18.11
C GLU A 211 13.61 -2.66 18.23
N PHE A 212 12.92 -2.50 17.11
CA PHE A 212 11.51 -2.16 17.06
C PHE A 212 10.64 -3.38 16.79
N ASP A 213 9.63 -3.62 17.64
CA ASP A 213 8.61 -4.65 17.44
C ASP A 213 7.24 -4.00 17.24
N GLU A 214 6.55 -4.37 16.17
CA GLU A 214 5.23 -3.88 15.83
C GLU A 214 4.21 -5.01 15.80
N LEU A 215 3.04 -4.80 16.45
CA LEU A 215 1.88 -5.70 16.35
C LEU A 215 1.31 -5.60 14.92
N CYS A 216 1.45 -6.65 14.14
CA CYS A 216 1.06 -6.63 12.74
C CYS A 216 0.87 -8.03 12.16
N ALA A 217 -0.12 -8.19 11.27
CA ALA A 217 -0.34 -9.42 10.52
C ALA A 217 0.51 -9.52 9.23
N GLY A 218 1.08 -8.42 8.75
CA GLY A 218 1.81 -8.34 7.49
C GLY A 218 0.89 -8.24 6.26
N PRO A 219 1.37 -8.57 5.05
CA PRO A 219 2.78 -8.83 4.73
C PRO A 219 3.65 -7.57 4.62
N HIS A 220 4.96 -7.76 4.65
CA HIS A 220 5.97 -6.71 4.52
C HIS A 220 7.01 -7.03 3.45
N VAL A 221 7.73 -5.97 2.99
CA VAL A 221 8.93 -6.18 2.17
C VAL A 221 10.07 -6.76 3.04
N PRO A 222 11.09 -7.42 2.44
CA PRO A 222 12.11 -8.15 3.21
C PRO A 222 12.91 -7.33 4.21
N ASP A 223 13.18 -6.07 3.89
CA ASP A 223 14.00 -5.19 4.72
C ASP A 223 13.67 -3.71 4.48
N THR A 224 14.08 -2.84 5.40
CA THR A 224 13.78 -1.39 5.34
C THR A 224 14.42 -0.69 4.15
N SER A 225 15.51 -1.22 3.56
CA SER A 225 16.19 -0.60 2.42
C SER A 225 15.36 -0.60 1.14
N ARG A 226 14.26 -1.35 1.10
CA ARG A 226 13.31 -1.35 -0.02
C ARG A 226 12.48 -0.08 -0.08
N VAL A 227 12.30 0.62 1.04
CA VAL A 227 11.58 1.90 1.14
C VAL A 227 12.50 3.06 0.72
N LYS A 228 12.81 3.16 -0.57
CA LYS A 228 13.85 4.07 -1.08
C LYS A 228 13.43 5.52 -1.19
N ALA A 229 12.21 5.76 -1.62
CA ALA A 229 11.67 7.09 -1.90
C ALA A 229 10.37 7.29 -1.13
N PHE A 230 10.35 8.17 -0.17
CA PHE A 230 9.17 8.47 0.65
C PHE A 230 9.11 9.94 1.00
N LYS A 231 7.92 10.41 1.34
CA LYS A 231 7.65 11.77 1.83
C LYS A 231 6.52 11.73 2.86
N LEU A 232 6.69 12.42 3.98
CA LEU A 232 5.61 12.73 4.89
C LEU A 232 4.87 13.96 4.34
N THR A 233 3.55 13.86 4.20
CA THR A 233 2.77 14.86 3.45
C THR A 233 1.97 15.81 4.35
N SER A 234 1.47 15.32 5.48
CA SER A 234 0.68 16.11 6.42
C SER A 234 0.57 15.42 7.78
N CYS A 235 0.18 16.21 8.78
CA CYS A 235 -0.28 15.72 10.07
C CYS A 235 -1.67 16.32 10.37
N THR A 236 -2.59 15.50 10.88
CA THR A 236 -3.95 15.90 11.24
C THR A 236 -4.38 15.21 12.52
N GLY A 237 -5.38 15.79 13.23
CA GLY A 237 -6.07 15.07 14.30
C GLY A 237 -6.95 13.94 13.74
N ALA A 238 -7.00 12.82 14.45
CA ALA A 238 -7.91 11.71 14.16
C ALA A 238 -8.35 11.05 15.48
N TYR A 239 -9.65 10.87 15.66
CA TYR A 239 -10.15 10.17 16.84
C TYR A 239 -9.83 8.69 16.79
N TRP A 240 -9.42 8.12 17.92
CA TRP A 240 -9.20 6.69 18.02
C TRP A 240 -10.46 5.91 17.60
N ARG A 241 -10.31 4.98 16.67
CA ARG A 241 -11.41 4.20 16.05
C ARG A 241 -12.48 5.05 15.35
N GLY A 242 -12.19 6.32 15.05
CA GLY A 242 -13.15 7.22 14.39
C GLY A 242 -14.31 7.69 15.29
N ASP A 243 -14.24 7.43 16.58
CA ASP A 243 -15.25 7.80 17.55
C ASP A 243 -14.82 9.09 18.27
N SER A 244 -15.67 10.13 18.19
CA SER A 244 -15.41 11.46 18.78
C SER A 244 -15.33 11.45 20.33
N ASP A 245 -15.84 10.42 20.98
CA ASP A 245 -15.76 10.25 22.43
C ASP A 245 -14.40 9.72 22.88
N ASN A 246 -13.62 9.17 21.94
CA ASN A 246 -12.27 8.68 22.19
C ASN A 246 -11.22 9.81 22.07
N LYS A 247 -10.00 9.51 22.57
CA LYS A 247 -8.88 10.43 22.48
C LYS A 247 -8.54 10.80 21.05
N MET A 248 -8.31 12.09 20.80
CA MET A 248 -7.78 12.56 19.53
C MET A 248 -6.29 12.28 19.44
N LEU A 249 -5.90 11.51 18.43
CA LEU A 249 -4.53 11.14 18.10
C LEU A 249 -3.96 12.05 17.01
N GLN A 250 -2.65 12.05 16.86
CA GLN A 250 -1.96 12.72 15.76
C GLN A 250 -1.73 11.73 14.64
N ARG A 251 -2.37 11.93 13.49
CA ARG A 251 -2.23 11.10 12.30
C ARG A 251 -1.24 11.73 11.34
N ILE A 252 -0.11 11.05 11.12
CA ILE A 252 0.87 11.44 10.09
C ILE A 252 0.58 10.66 8.81
N TYR A 253 0.41 11.38 7.71
CA TYR A 253 0.29 10.82 6.38
C TYR A 253 1.62 10.83 5.66
N GLY A 254 1.88 9.80 4.86
CA GLY A 254 3.04 9.72 4.00
C GLY A 254 2.76 8.92 2.74
N THR A 255 3.69 8.99 1.81
CA THR A 255 3.68 8.15 0.61
C THR A 255 5.06 7.54 0.39
N ALA A 256 5.10 6.39 -0.30
CA ALA A 256 6.35 5.70 -0.61
C ALA A 256 6.32 5.08 -2.01
N PHE A 257 7.49 5.12 -2.66
CA PHE A 257 7.74 4.60 -3.99
C PHE A 257 9.10 3.88 -4.03
N THR A 258 9.33 3.05 -5.03
CA THR A 258 10.62 2.39 -5.24
C THR A 258 11.65 3.29 -5.92
N LYS A 259 11.20 4.33 -6.64
CA LYS A 259 12.03 5.29 -7.36
C LYS A 259 11.74 6.72 -6.94
N LYS A 260 12.78 7.54 -6.88
CA LYS A 260 12.64 8.96 -6.55
C LYS A 260 11.84 9.72 -7.62
N GLU A 261 12.04 9.39 -8.89
CA GLU A 261 11.33 10.01 -10.02
C GLU A 261 9.80 9.84 -9.87
N ASP A 262 9.32 8.64 -9.50
CA ASP A 262 7.90 8.37 -9.31
C ASP A 262 7.34 9.18 -8.11
N LEU A 263 8.12 9.32 -7.04
CA LEU A 263 7.76 10.18 -5.91
C LEU A 263 7.68 11.65 -6.33
N ASP A 264 8.69 12.16 -7.05
CA ASP A 264 8.74 13.56 -7.49
C ASP A 264 7.56 13.87 -8.44
N ASN A 265 7.23 12.98 -9.36
CA ASN A 265 6.06 13.08 -10.25
C ASN A 265 4.74 13.11 -9.45
N TYR A 266 4.62 12.24 -8.45
CA TYR A 266 3.45 12.22 -7.57
C TYR A 266 3.29 13.52 -6.77
N LEU A 267 4.36 14.03 -6.19
CA LEU A 267 4.34 15.30 -5.45
C LEU A 267 3.99 16.47 -6.37
N HIS A 268 4.55 16.51 -7.58
CA HIS A 268 4.20 17.52 -8.58
C HIS A 268 2.70 17.44 -8.96
N MET A 269 2.17 16.23 -9.15
CA MET A 269 0.73 16.04 -9.41
C MET A 269 -0.14 16.59 -8.27
N LEU A 270 0.27 16.38 -7.00
CA LEU A 270 -0.45 16.93 -5.85
C LEU A 270 -0.40 18.47 -5.79
N GLU A 271 0.73 19.08 -6.13
CA GLU A 271 0.86 20.52 -6.23
C GLU A 271 -0.03 21.11 -7.33
N GLU A 272 -0.04 20.49 -8.50
CA GLU A 272 -0.91 20.89 -9.60
C GLU A 272 -2.40 20.71 -9.23
N ALA A 273 -2.75 19.63 -8.51
CA ALA A 273 -4.11 19.43 -8.02
C ALA A 273 -4.54 20.56 -7.06
N LYS A 274 -3.65 21.00 -6.17
CA LYS A 274 -3.93 22.16 -5.28
C LYS A 274 -4.15 23.46 -6.04
N LYS A 275 -3.40 23.70 -7.12
CA LYS A 275 -3.60 24.88 -7.98
C LYS A 275 -4.96 24.86 -8.69
N ARG A 276 -5.45 23.65 -8.99
CA ARG A 276 -6.73 23.41 -9.69
C ARG A 276 -7.92 23.18 -8.75
N ASP A 277 -7.77 23.48 -7.45
CA ASP A 277 -8.87 23.36 -6.48
C ASP A 277 -10.06 24.20 -6.95
N HIS A 278 -11.20 23.54 -7.17
CA HIS A 278 -12.41 24.16 -7.68
C HIS A 278 -12.91 25.31 -6.78
N ARG A 279 -12.69 25.25 -5.46
CA ARG A 279 -13.07 26.30 -4.51
C ARG A 279 -12.27 27.57 -4.75
N LYS A 280 -10.95 27.40 -5.02
CA LYS A 280 -10.07 28.51 -5.36
C LYS A 280 -10.43 29.09 -6.73
N LEU A 281 -10.44 28.25 -7.75
CA LEU A 281 -10.77 28.67 -9.12
C LEU A 281 -12.19 29.22 -9.23
N GLY A 282 -13.16 28.60 -8.55
CA GLY A 282 -14.54 29.07 -8.54
C GLY A 282 -14.68 30.49 -7.98
N LYS A 283 -13.92 30.82 -6.93
CA LYS A 283 -13.87 32.17 -6.38
C LYS A 283 -13.14 33.15 -7.31
N GLU A 284 -11.97 32.79 -7.81
CA GLU A 284 -11.15 33.62 -8.70
C GLU A 284 -11.87 33.98 -10.02
N LEU A 285 -12.59 33.02 -10.58
CA LEU A 285 -13.32 33.16 -11.84
C LEU A 285 -14.76 33.68 -11.65
N GLY A 286 -15.19 33.90 -10.44
CA GLY A 286 -16.56 34.34 -10.13
C GLY A 286 -17.63 33.33 -10.57
N LEU A 287 -17.40 32.04 -10.36
CA LEU A 287 -18.31 30.98 -10.78
C LEU A 287 -19.42 30.73 -9.77
N PHE A 288 -19.10 30.71 -8.49
CA PHE A 288 -20.06 30.45 -7.42
C PHE A 288 -19.58 31.07 -6.10
N THR A 289 -20.50 31.19 -5.18
CA THR A 289 -20.23 31.58 -3.78
C THR A 289 -21.02 30.68 -2.83
N ILE A 290 -20.58 30.59 -1.59
CA ILE A 290 -21.35 30.02 -0.48
C ILE A 290 -21.88 31.18 0.34
N MET A 291 -23.17 31.19 0.69
CA MET A 291 -23.84 32.22 1.44
C MET A 291 -24.39 31.65 2.75
N ASP A 292 -24.60 32.51 3.73
CA ASP A 292 -25.09 32.12 5.05
C ASP A 292 -26.54 31.59 5.01
N GLU A 293 -27.32 31.97 4.00
CA GLU A 293 -28.67 31.49 3.75
C GLU A 293 -28.74 30.02 3.29
N GLY A 294 -27.60 29.50 2.85
CA GLY A 294 -27.50 28.07 2.39
C GLY A 294 -26.12 27.51 2.66
N PRO A 295 -25.76 27.20 3.91
CA PRO A 295 -24.45 26.66 4.24
C PRO A 295 -24.21 25.35 3.50
N GLY A 296 -23.09 25.28 2.76
CA GLY A 296 -22.72 24.09 1.97
C GLY A 296 -23.34 24.01 0.57
N PHE A 297 -24.30 24.86 0.21
CA PHE A 297 -24.86 24.92 -1.12
C PHE A 297 -24.18 26.00 -1.98
N PRO A 298 -23.72 25.68 -3.21
CA PRO A 298 -23.13 26.68 -4.10
C PRO A 298 -24.22 27.55 -4.76
N PHE A 299 -24.12 28.84 -4.60
CA PHE A 299 -24.89 29.83 -5.36
C PHE A 299 -24.13 30.18 -6.64
N PHE A 300 -24.62 29.74 -7.78
CA PHE A 300 -23.97 30.01 -9.06
C PHE A 300 -24.13 31.47 -9.47
N LEU A 301 -23.01 32.12 -9.70
CA LEU A 301 -22.93 33.46 -10.27
C LEU A 301 -23.09 33.43 -11.80
N PRO A 302 -23.26 34.60 -12.47
CA PRO A 302 -23.48 34.62 -13.91
C PRO A 302 -22.48 33.77 -14.74
N ASN A 303 -21.17 33.91 -14.45
CA ASN A 303 -20.13 33.12 -15.13
C ASN A 303 -20.28 31.61 -14.86
N GLY A 304 -20.63 31.24 -13.64
CA GLY A 304 -20.89 29.88 -13.25
C GLY A 304 -22.11 29.28 -13.95
N MET A 305 -23.17 30.09 -14.14
CA MET A 305 -24.35 29.67 -14.89
C MET A 305 -24.04 29.44 -16.38
N VAL A 306 -23.20 30.27 -17.00
CA VAL A 306 -22.73 30.01 -18.37
C VAL A 306 -22.03 28.67 -18.46
N LEU A 307 -21.06 28.41 -17.59
CA LEU A 307 -20.32 27.14 -17.56
C LEU A 307 -21.27 25.94 -17.34
N ARG A 308 -22.17 26.05 -16.33
CA ARG A 308 -23.13 25.01 -15.98
C ARG A 308 -24.06 24.68 -17.15
N ASN A 309 -24.63 25.69 -17.77
CA ASN A 309 -25.56 25.50 -18.89
C ASN A 309 -24.84 24.90 -20.11
N THR A 310 -23.65 25.35 -20.45
CA THR A 310 -22.83 24.77 -21.53
C THR A 310 -22.59 23.28 -21.33
N LEU A 311 -22.25 22.85 -20.10
CA LEU A 311 -22.07 21.42 -19.78
C LEU A 311 -23.39 20.64 -19.85
N ILE A 312 -24.50 21.20 -19.37
CA ILE A 312 -25.83 20.57 -19.44
C ILE A 312 -26.29 20.43 -20.88
N ASP A 313 -26.10 21.44 -21.73
CA ASP A 313 -26.51 21.40 -23.12
C ASP A 313 -25.70 20.37 -23.91
N TYR A 314 -24.39 20.30 -23.66
CA TYR A 314 -23.55 19.23 -24.22
C TYR A 314 -24.00 17.83 -23.76
N TRP A 315 -24.30 17.66 -22.45
CA TRP A 315 -24.80 16.42 -21.90
C TRP A 315 -26.13 16.00 -22.55
N ARG A 316 -27.08 16.96 -22.73
CA ARG A 316 -28.35 16.73 -23.40
C ARG A 316 -28.17 16.29 -24.85
N GLU A 317 -27.28 16.97 -25.57
CA GLU A 317 -26.97 16.64 -26.97
C GLU A 317 -26.43 15.20 -27.10
N VAL A 318 -25.46 14.82 -26.25
CA VAL A 318 -24.88 13.46 -26.24
C VAL A 318 -25.95 12.43 -25.94
N HIS A 319 -26.74 12.62 -24.87
CA HIS A 319 -27.79 11.68 -24.47
C HIS A 319 -28.87 11.50 -25.52
N LYS A 320 -29.26 12.59 -26.20
CA LYS A 320 -30.22 12.54 -27.31
C LYS A 320 -29.72 11.67 -28.44
N ARG A 321 -28.43 11.72 -28.79
CA ARG A 321 -27.83 10.88 -29.84
C ARG A 321 -27.94 9.37 -29.51
N TYR A 322 -27.94 9.01 -28.25
CA TYR A 322 -28.06 7.64 -27.79
C TYR A 322 -29.52 7.22 -27.43
N GLY A 323 -30.50 8.05 -27.74
CA GLY A 323 -31.92 7.76 -27.58
C GLY A 323 -32.46 7.91 -26.14
N TYR A 324 -31.69 8.55 -25.23
CA TYR A 324 -32.17 8.88 -23.91
C TYR A 324 -33.14 10.06 -23.91
N VAL A 325 -34.09 10.03 -23.01
CA VAL A 325 -35.05 11.13 -22.81
C VAL A 325 -34.88 11.72 -21.41
N GLU A 326 -34.97 13.04 -21.30
CA GLU A 326 -34.90 13.74 -20.03
C GLU A 326 -36.28 13.68 -19.34
N ILE A 327 -36.29 13.33 -18.08
CA ILE A 327 -37.49 13.34 -17.23
C ILE A 327 -37.25 14.21 -15.99
N SER A 328 -38.29 14.78 -15.44
CA SER A 328 -38.27 15.45 -14.14
C SER A 328 -39.19 14.70 -13.18
N THR A 329 -38.62 14.17 -12.11
CA THR A 329 -39.37 13.50 -11.06
C THR A 329 -39.57 14.44 -9.87
N PRO A 330 -40.74 14.40 -9.20
CA PRO A 330 -40.89 15.11 -7.93
C PRO A 330 -40.02 14.45 -6.87
N MET A 331 -39.46 15.27 -5.99
CA MET A 331 -38.75 14.81 -4.79
C MET A 331 -39.71 14.62 -3.65
#